data_b75a024d24bb4eb2c09c09a8cd38c443
#
_entry.id   b75a024d24bb4eb2c09c09a8cd38c443
#
_cell.length_a   1.000
_cell.length_b   1.000
_cell.length_c   1.000
_cell.angle_alpha   90.00
_cell.angle_beta   90.00
_cell.angle_gamma   90.00
#
_symmetry.space_group_name_H-M   'P 1'
#
loop_
_entity.id
_entity.type
_entity.pdbx_description
1 polymer ?
#
loop_
_entity_poly.entity_id
_entity_poly.type
_entity_poly.pdbx_seq_one_letter_code
_entity_poly.pdbx_strand_id
1 'polypeptide(L)'
;MSKEAPIYEIHVYEEPWKLNKQGFFDYGIEECVGFYYEKETALKAVEENWCDIQDHYAQAALVMEKTPGLYPLTPRSKCWYYLWNPIKECFEKADFPQADWWP
;
A
#
# COMPACT_ATOMS: atom_id res chain seq x y z
N MET A 1 1.39 -20.98 -23.44
CA MET A 1 0.45 -20.31 -22.52
C MET A 1 0.99 -18.96 -22.13
N SER A 2 0.24 -17.93 -22.34
CA SER A 2 0.69 -16.60 -21.98
C SER A 2 0.59 -16.41 -20.45
N LYS A 3 1.62 -15.80 -19.91
CA LYS A 3 1.64 -15.46 -18.50
C LYS A 3 0.95 -14.11 -18.35
N GLU A 4 -0.06 -14.04 -17.51
CA GLU A 4 -0.76 -12.79 -17.29
C GLU A 4 0.12 -11.83 -16.50
N ALA A 5 0.13 -10.57 -16.92
CA ALA A 5 0.93 -9.54 -16.27
C ALA A 5 0.31 -9.16 -14.92
N PRO A 6 1.13 -8.84 -13.93
CA PRO A 6 0.60 -8.33 -12.66
C PRO A 6 0.07 -6.92 -12.80
N ILE A 7 -0.75 -6.52 -11.84
CA ILE A 7 -1.11 -5.12 -11.65
C ILE A 7 -0.57 -4.69 -10.30
N TYR A 8 -0.48 -3.38 -10.11
CA TYR A 8 0.04 -2.78 -8.87
C TYR A 8 -1.05 -1.87 -8.32
N GLU A 9 -1.78 -2.38 -7.33
CA GLU A 9 -2.88 -1.65 -6.70
C GLU A 9 -2.35 -0.66 -5.70
N ILE A 10 -3.01 0.50 -5.62
CA ILE A 10 -2.68 1.54 -4.65
C ILE A 10 -3.81 1.62 -3.64
N HIS A 11 -3.46 1.46 -2.36
CA HIS A 11 -4.39 1.57 -1.24
C HIS A 11 -3.93 2.68 -0.33
N VAL A 12 -4.89 3.42 0.23
CA VAL A 12 -4.60 4.44 1.24
C VAL A 12 -5.33 4.08 2.53
N TYR A 13 -4.77 4.50 3.66
CA TYR A 13 -5.25 4.14 4.99
C TYR A 13 -5.38 5.37 5.86
N GLU A 14 -6.43 5.42 6.65
CA GLU A 14 -6.69 6.53 7.56
C GLU A 14 -5.58 6.69 8.60
N GLU A 15 -5.04 5.58 9.08
CA GLU A 15 -4.00 5.57 10.11
C GLU A 15 -2.81 4.74 9.66
N PRO A 16 -1.61 5.03 10.18
CA PRO A 16 -0.48 4.12 9.97
C PRO A 16 -0.83 2.72 10.46
N TRP A 17 -0.30 1.73 9.78
CA TRP A 17 -0.50 0.35 10.19
C TRP A 17 0.11 0.11 11.56
N LYS A 18 -0.61 -0.57 12.43
CA LYS A 18 -0.10 -1.00 13.73
C LYS A 18 -0.66 -2.36 14.08
N LEU A 19 0.14 -3.15 14.78
CA LEU A 19 -0.28 -4.47 15.23
C LEU A 19 -1.13 -4.31 16.48
N ASN A 20 -2.34 -4.89 16.49
CA ASN A 20 -3.20 -4.83 17.66
C ASN A 20 -2.92 -5.97 18.63
N LYS A 21 -3.64 -6.01 19.75
CA LYS A 21 -3.43 -7.01 20.79
C LYS A 21 -3.71 -8.43 20.33
N GLN A 22 -4.57 -8.59 19.30
CA GLN A 22 -4.90 -9.88 18.73
C GLN A 22 -3.90 -10.33 17.66
N GLY A 23 -2.92 -9.50 17.32
CA GLY A 23 -1.92 -9.80 16.31
C GLY A 23 -2.31 -9.44 14.89
N PHE A 24 -3.37 -8.66 14.69
CA PHE A 24 -3.80 -8.18 13.37
C PHE A 24 -3.40 -6.73 13.17
N PHE A 25 -3.33 -6.31 11.91
CA PHE A 25 -3.07 -4.91 11.59
C PHE A 25 -4.34 -4.07 11.72
N ASP A 26 -4.22 -2.95 12.42
CA ASP A 26 -5.24 -1.89 12.45
C ASP A 26 -4.71 -0.70 11.67
N TYR A 27 -5.59 -0.03 10.91
CA TYR A 27 -5.22 1.13 10.08
C TYR A 27 -6.40 2.04 9.77
N GLY A 28 -7.54 1.82 10.47
CA GLY A 28 -8.74 2.61 10.23
C GLY A 28 -9.37 2.29 8.88
N ILE A 29 -9.83 3.32 8.19
CA ILE A 29 -10.47 3.15 6.88
C ILE A 29 -9.40 2.84 5.83
N GLU A 30 -9.69 1.84 4.98
CA GLU A 30 -8.85 1.49 3.84
C GLU A 30 -9.63 1.77 2.56
N GLU A 31 -8.94 2.29 1.55
CA GLU A 31 -9.56 2.58 0.26
C GLU A 31 -8.59 2.24 -0.87
N CYS A 32 -9.05 1.45 -1.83
CA CYS A 32 -8.27 1.21 -3.05
C CYS A 32 -8.57 2.34 -4.02
N VAL A 33 -7.54 3.11 -4.36
CA VAL A 33 -7.72 4.32 -5.18
C VAL A 33 -7.37 4.11 -6.65
N GLY A 34 -6.82 2.95 -7.01
CA GLY A 34 -6.54 2.64 -8.40
C GLY A 34 -5.44 1.61 -8.55
N PHE A 35 -4.99 1.44 -9.79
CA PHE A 35 -3.89 0.52 -10.08
C PHE A 35 -3.17 0.95 -11.36
N TYR A 36 -1.96 0.44 -11.53
CA TYR A 36 -1.17 0.59 -12.75
C TYR A 36 -0.60 -0.77 -13.16
N TYR A 37 -0.21 -0.91 -14.41
CA TYR A 37 0.40 -2.14 -14.91
C TYR A 37 1.90 -2.18 -14.67
N GLU A 38 2.51 -1.05 -14.30
CA GLU A 38 3.95 -0.97 -14.03
C GLU A 38 4.20 -0.54 -12.61
N LYS A 39 5.10 -1.26 -11.93
CA LYS A 39 5.44 -0.99 -10.54
C LYS A 39 5.96 0.43 -10.35
N GLU A 40 6.89 0.86 -11.20
CA GLU A 40 7.54 2.17 -11.04
C GLU A 40 6.52 3.31 -11.16
N THR A 41 5.52 3.15 -12.04
CA THR A 41 4.46 4.13 -12.19
C THR A 41 3.61 4.21 -10.92
N ALA A 42 3.24 3.06 -10.36
CA ALA A 42 2.46 3.02 -9.12
C ALA A 42 3.21 3.64 -7.95
N LEU A 43 4.49 3.31 -7.79
CA LEU A 43 5.30 3.88 -6.71
C LEU A 43 5.42 5.39 -6.85
N LYS A 44 5.65 5.87 -8.08
CA LYS A 44 5.76 7.30 -8.34
C LYS A 44 4.46 8.04 -8.06
N ALA A 45 3.34 7.43 -8.43
CA ALA A 45 2.02 8.02 -8.17
C ALA A 45 1.79 8.24 -6.68
N VAL A 46 2.21 7.30 -5.84
CA VAL A 46 2.12 7.44 -4.39
C VAL A 46 3.09 8.51 -3.89
N GLU A 47 4.35 8.42 -4.30
CA GLU A 47 5.40 9.33 -3.82
C GLU A 47 5.09 10.78 -4.17
N GLU A 48 4.47 11.04 -5.32
CA GLU A 48 4.11 12.37 -5.78
C GLU A 48 2.66 12.76 -5.48
N ASN A 49 1.93 11.90 -4.77
CA ASN A 49 0.53 12.14 -4.41
C ASN A 49 -0.34 12.52 -5.62
N TRP A 50 -0.23 11.74 -6.70
CA TRP A 50 -0.99 12.00 -7.91
C TRP A 50 -2.49 11.99 -7.64
N CYS A 51 -3.21 12.94 -8.24
CA CYS A 51 -4.66 13.08 -8.07
C CYS A 51 -5.07 13.26 -6.61
N ASP A 52 -4.14 13.72 -5.77
CA ASP A 52 -4.39 13.93 -4.34
C ASP A 52 -4.96 12.68 -3.68
N ILE A 53 -4.29 11.55 -3.84
CA ILE A 53 -4.74 10.28 -3.24
C ILE A 53 -4.79 10.34 -1.72
N GLN A 54 -4.04 11.26 -1.10
CA GLN A 54 -4.05 11.47 0.34
C GLN A 54 -5.41 11.99 0.82
N ASP A 55 -6.10 12.78 -0.01
CA ASP A 55 -7.47 13.27 0.20
C ASP A 55 -7.72 13.82 1.60
N HIS A 56 -6.72 14.55 2.14
CA HIS A 56 -6.75 15.23 3.43
C HIS A 56 -6.95 14.32 4.64
N TYR A 57 -6.95 12.98 4.48
CA TYR A 57 -7.16 12.10 5.63
C TYR A 57 -6.13 10.97 5.73
N ALA A 58 -5.59 10.50 4.63
CA ALA A 58 -4.75 9.30 4.64
C ALA A 58 -3.39 9.56 5.26
N GLN A 59 -3.02 8.72 6.22
CA GLN A 59 -1.73 8.79 6.90
C GLN A 59 -0.74 7.76 6.37
N ALA A 60 -1.22 6.75 5.64
CA ALA A 60 -0.40 5.70 5.08
C ALA A 60 -0.90 5.29 3.71
N ALA A 61 -0.02 4.69 2.92
CA ALA A 61 -0.37 4.15 1.62
C ALA A 61 0.41 2.86 1.37
N LEU A 62 -0.10 2.03 0.48
CA LEU A 62 0.50 0.76 0.12
C LEU A 62 0.37 0.54 -1.37
N VAL A 63 1.45 0.10 -2.01
CA VAL A 63 1.39 -0.46 -3.35
C VAL A 63 1.51 -1.96 -3.21
N MET A 64 0.63 -2.70 -3.87
CA MET A 64 0.51 -4.14 -3.72
C MET A 64 0.49 -4.80 -5.09
N GLU A 65 1.44 -5.70 -5.34
CA GLU A 65 1.46 -6.44 -6.60
C GLU A 65 0.42 -7.56 -6.57
N LYS A 66 -0.43 -7.60 -7.58
CA LYS A 66 -1.47 -8.60 -7.73
C LYS A 66 -1.37 -9.26 -9.09
N THR A 67 -1.51 -10.60 -9.12
CA THR A 67 -1.71 -11.34 -10.36
C THR A 67 -3.11 -11.93 -10.33
N PRO A 68 -3.68 -12.30 -11.48
CA PRO A 68 -5.00 -12.95 -11.47
C PRO A 68 -5.00 -14.21 -10.61
N GLY A 69 -6.09 -14.41 -9.88
CA GLY A 69 -6.26 -15.54 -8.99
C GLY A 69 -6.74 -15.13 -7.61
N LEU A 70 -6.83 -16.11 -6.73
CA LEU A 70 -7.23 -15.88 -5.34
C LEU A 70 -6.02 -16.00 -4.43
N TYR A 71 -5.86 -15.02 -3.55
CA TYR A 71 -4.76 -14.99 -2.60
C TYR A 71 -5.31 -14.85 -1.19
N PRO A 72 -4.94 -15.73 -0.28
CA PRO A 72 -5.29 -15.53 1.12
C PRO A 72 -4.55 -14.34 1.74
N LEU A 73 -3.34 -14.06 1.22
CA LEU A 73 -2.50 -13.00 1.75
C LEU A 73 -1.42 -12.65 0.74
N THR A 74 -1.24 -11.35 0.46
CA THR A 74 -0.14 -10.89 -0.38
C THR A 74 1.12 -10.85 0.45
N PRO A 75 2.21 -11.50 0.02
CA PRO A 75 3.45 -11.52 0.80
C PRO A 75 4.09 -10.13 0.87
N ARG A 76 4.85 -9.90 1.93
CA ARG A 76 5.51 -8.62 2.22
C ARG A 76 6.42 -8.17 1.08
N SER A 77 7.09 -9.11 0.41
CA SER A 77 7.99 -8.81 -0.71
C SER A 77 7.30 -8.23 -1.93
N LYS A 78 5.96 -8.33 -1.98
CA LYS A 78 5.16 -7.77 -3.08
C LYS A 78 4.35 -6.56 -2.62
N CYS A 79 4.77 -5.93 -1.53
CA CYS A 79 4.11 -4.75 -0.97
C CYS A 79 5.14 -3.67 -0.71
N TRP A 80 4.74 -2.43 -0.94
CA TRP A 80 5.56 -1.24 -0.71
C TRP A 80 4.76 -0.28 0.14
N TYR A 81 5.27 0.05 1.32
CA TYR A 81 4.57 0.80 2.36
C TYR A 81 5.09 2.22 2.45
N TYR A 82 4.17 3.15 2.67
CA TYR A 82 4.47 4.58 2.72
C TYR A 82 3.75 5.23 3.87
N LEU A 83 4.39 6.24 4.47
CA LEU A 83 3.77 7.11 5.47
C LEU A 83 3.72 8.53 4.94
N TRP A 84 2.63 9.23 5.24
CA TRP A 84 2.45 10.62 4.84
C TRP A 84 3.35 11.54 5.66
N ASN A 85 4.10 12.40 4.98
CA ASN A 85 4.89 13.44 5.63
C ASN A 85 4.17 14.77 5.43
N PRO A 86 3.53 15.33 6.50
CA PRO A 86 2.73 16.57 6.35
C PRO A 86 3.58 17.81 6.10
N ILE A 87 4.87 17.77 6.43
CA ILE A 87 5.76 18.91 6.21
C ILE A 87 6.15 18.99 4.74
N LYS A 88 6.53 17.84 4.16
CA LYS A 88 6.91 17.76 2.75
C LYS A 88 5.72 17.56 1.83
N GLU A 89 4.55 17.24 2.39
CA GLU A 89 3.31 16.97 1.66
C GLU A 89 3.49 15.88 0.61
N CYS A 90 4.10 14.78 1.03
CA CYS A 90 4.32 13.61 0.18
C CYS A 90 4.33 12.34 1.02
N PHE A 91 4.13 11.21 0.34
CA PHE A 91 4.29 9.90 0.97
C PHE A 91 5.75 9.46 0.86
N GLU A 92 6.30 9.00 1.96
CA GLU A 92 7.69 8.52 2.03
C GLU A 92 7.72 7.04 2.37
N LYS A 93 8.63 6.30 1.76
CA LYS A 93 8.80 4.88 2.06
C LYS A 93 9.06 4.67 3.54
N ALA A 94 8.42 3.65 4.10
CA ALA A 94 8.52 3.31 5.51
C ALA A 94 8.59 1.80 5.67
N ASP A 95 9.10 1.37 6.83
CA ASP A 95 9.12 -0.05 7.16
C ASP A 95 7.76 -0.47 7.67
N PHE A 96 7.38 -1.73 7.36
CA PHE A 96 6.16 -2.31 7.92
C PHE A 96 6.30 -2.54 9.41
N PRO A 97 5.18 -2.46 10.16
CA PRO A 97 5.18 -3.00 11.52
C PRO A 97 5.54 -4.48 11.47
N GLN A 98 6.33 -4.95 12.42
CA GLN A 98 6.79 -6.32 12.42
C GLN A 98 5.67 -7.26 12.83
N ALA A 99 5.40 -8.26 12.00
CA ALA A 99 4.42 -9.30 12.27
C ALA A 99 5.02 -10.63 11.79
N ASP A 100 5.34 -11.51 12.73
CA ASP A 100 6.06 -12.75 12.43
C ASP A 100 5.25 -13.69 11.55
N TRP A 101 3.92 -13.60 11.60
CA TRP A 101 3.03 -14.44 10.80
C TRP A 101 2.93 -14.02 9.34
N TRP A 102 3.41 -12.82 8.99
CA TRP A 102 3.27 -12.28 7.63
C TRP A 102 4.52 -12.59 6.81
N PRO A 103 4.37 -13.37 5.75
CA PRO A 103 5.51 -13.73 4.91
C PRO A 103 6.10 -12.53 4.14
#